data_735290e221387626369de6994a3a6811
#
_entry.id   735290e221387626369de6994a3a6811
#
_cell.length_a   1.000
_cell.length_b   1.000
_cell.length_c   1.000
_cell.angle_alpha   90.00
_cell.angle_beta   90.00
_cell.angle_gamma   90.00
#
_symmetry.space_group_name_H-M   'P 1'
#
loop_
_entity.id
_entity.type
_entity.pdbx_description
1 polymer ?
#
loop_
_entity_poly.entity_id
_entity_poly.type
_entity_poly.pdbx_seq_one_letter_code
_entity_poly.pdbx_strand_id
1 'polypeptide(L)'
;QKDILNKIQKQLDKICVDGIFDNGMLQQYLEKDSKTPFPLYQLTQRPDKVASSIMEGRIAVVLDNSPMVLLLPVTFNVFFQASDDYYNRWEITTFVRILRYVAAIISIGLPGFYVAIAGFHPEVLPTPFLLALISAREGVPFPVIVEVLLMELSFELLREAGIRLPGQLGGTMGVVGGLIVGQAAVDAHLVSTIVVIVVALTAIATFSIPNELFTSAFRLMKFFLIILCAFWGLYGFFLGFLAIFIHLFYLENYGIPYAHPMVEERGR
;
A
#
# COMPACT_ATOMS: atom_id res chain seq x y z
N GLN A 1 9.68 23.43 -14.63
CA GLN A 1 8.42 22.94 -15.22
C GLN A 1 8.51 22.73 -16.73
N LYS A 2 9.04 23.71 -17.51
CA LYS A 2 9.22 23.53 -18.96
C LYS A 2 10.15 22.37 -19.32
N ASP A 3 11.18 22.14 -18.53
CA ASP A 3 12.13 21.03 -18.75
C ASP A 3 11.47 19.66 -18.52
N ILE A 4 10.61 19.55 -17.51
CA ILE A 4 9.84 18.32 -17.23
C ILE A 4 8.85 18.08 -18.36
N LEU A 5 8.12 19.11 -18.80
CA LEU A 5 7.20 19.02 -19.93
C LEU A 5 7.90 18.53 -21.19
N ASN A 6 9.07 19.09 -21.51
CA ASN A 6 9.87 18.68 -22.66
C ASN A 6 10.35 17.22 -22.55
N LYS A 7 10.70 16.76 -21.35
CA LYS A 7 11.08 15.34 -21.11
C LYS A 7 9.89 14.41 -21.36
N ILE A 8 8.72 14.77 -20.85
CA ILE A 8 7.49 13.99 -21.01
C ILE A 8 7.10 13.95 -22.49
N GLN A 9 7.11 15.07 -23.17
CA GLN A 9 6.77 15.14 -24.58
C GLN A 9 7.71 14.27 -25.43
N LYS A 10 9.01 14.31 -25.16
CA LYS A 10 9.98 13.42 -25.82
C LYS A 10 9.73 11.93 -25.53
N GLN A 11 9.18 11.57 -24.37
CA GLN A 11 8.82 10.18 -24.09
C GLN A 11 7.53 9.79 -24.80
N LEU A 12 6.53 10.67 -24.85
CA LEU A 12 5.29 10.46 -25.60
C LEU A 12 5.57 10.27 -27.10
N ASP A 13 6.45 11.09 -27.68
CA ASP A 13 6.86 11.02 -29.10
C ASP A 13 7.58 9.71 -29.44
N LYS A 14 8.16 9.02 -28.44
CA LYS A 14 8.81 7.71 -28.63
C LYS A 14 7.83 6.52 -28.60
N ILE A 15 6.59 6.73 -28.23
CA ILE A 15 5.60 5.69 -28.17
C ILE A 15 5.11 5.39 -29.59
N CYS A 16 5.58 4.28 -30.15
CA CYS A 16 5.16 3.79 -31.46
C CYS A 16 4.19 2.61 -31.25
N VAL A 17 2.91 2.91 -31.10
CA VAL A 17 1.83 1.90 -30.98
C VAL A 17 0.65 2.33 -31.83
N ASP A 18 -0.12 1.36 -32.33
CA ASP A 18 -1.26 1.61 -33.23
C ASP A 18 -2.42 2.33 -32.53
N GLY A 19 -2.47 2.28 -31.19
CA GLY A 19 -3.46 2.98 -30.38
C GLY A 19 -3.24 2.84 -28.88
N ILE A 20 -3.62 3.85 -28.11
CA ILE A 20 -3.64 3.86 -26.65
C ILE A 20 -5.10 3.94 -26.22
N PHE A 21 -5.59 2.90 -25.55
CA PHE A 21 -7.01 2.76 -25.20
C PHE A 21 -7.36 3.37 -23.83
N ASP A 22 -6.40 3.42 -22.90
CA ASP A 22 -6.60 3.96 -21.56
C ASP A 22 -5.31 4.54 -20.97
N ASN A 23 -5.47 5.43 -19.97
CA ASN A 23 -4.37 6.03 -19.24
C ASN A 23 -3.50 5.02 -18.49
N GLY A 24 -4.05 3.88 -18.08
CA GLY A 24 -3.27 2.78 -17.49
C GLY A 24 -2.26 2.19 -18.47
N MET A 25 -2.63 2.06 -19.75
CA MET A 25 -1.71 1.64 -20.81
C MET A 25 -0.64 2.71 -21.06
N LEU A 26 -1.02 3.98 -21.12
CA LEU A 26 -0.08 5.10 -21.26
C LEU A 26 0.91 5.13 -20.11
N GLN A 27 0.45 4.93 -18.87
CA GLN A 27 1.30 4.84 -17.68
C GLN A 27 2.37 3.77 -17.85
N GLN A 28 2.02 2.57 -18.30
CA GLN A 28 2.99 1.47 -18.51
C GLN A 28 4.10 1.84 -19.51
N TYR A 29 3.77 2.58 -20.57
CA TYR A 29 4.79 3.05 -21.53
C TYR A 29 5.71 4.11 -20.94
N LEU A 30 5.18 5.00 -20.13
CA LEU A 30 5.94 6.04 -19.45
C LEU A 30 6.81 5.47 -18.30
N GLU A 31 6.37 4.40 -17.64
CA GLU A 31 7.08 3.71 -16.56
C GLU A 31 7.97 2.55 -17.01
N LYS A 32 8.08 2.30 -18.32
CA LYS A 32 8.75 1.12 -18.88
C LYS A 32 10.15 0.84 -18.33
N ASP A 33 10.86 1.89 -17.94
CA ASP A 33 12.24 1.79 -17.42
C ASP A 33 12.28 1.73 -15.89
N SER A 34 11.16 1.87 -15.20
CA SER A 34 11.11 1.87 -13.74
C SER A 34 10.80 0.45 -13.20
N LYS A 35 11.75 -0.09 -12.43
CA LYS A 35 11.59 -1.38 -11.75
C LYS A 35 11.14 -1.17 -10.30
N THR A 36 9.99 -0.53 -10.09
CA THR A 36 9.47 -0.25 -8.75
C THR A 36 8.01 -0.68 -8.64
N PRO A 37 7.59 -1.25 -7.51
CA PRO A 37 6.18 -1.49 -7.25
C PRO A 37 5.41 -0.21 -6.90
N PHE A 38 6.11 0.87 -6.55
CA PHE A 38 5.48 2.14 -6.19
C PHE A 38 5.07 2.92 -7.44
N PRO A 39 3.82 3.44 -7.49
CA PRO A 39 3.35 4.21 -8.63
C PRO A 39 4.07 5.55 -8.73
N LEU A 40 4.54 5.89 -9.93
CA LEU A 40 5.21 7.16 -10.23
C LEU A 40 4.25 8.21 -10.80
N TYR A 41 2.98 7.83 -11.01
CA TYR A 41 1.91 8.65 -11.57
C TYR A 41 0.66 8.53 -10.71
N GLN A 42 -0.18 9.54 -10.78
CA GLN A 42 -1.47 9.53 -10.12
C GLN A 42 -2.58 9.62 -11.16
N LEU A 43 -3.53 8.70 -11.09
CA LEU A 43 -4.75 8.74 -11.89
C LEU A 43 -5.88 9.35 -11.07
N THR A 44 -6.68 10.22 -11.70
CA THR A 44 -7.84 10.84 -11.06
C THR A 44 -8.93 11.16 -12.08
N GLN A 45 -10.19 11.03 -11.66
CA GLN A 45 -11.36 11.48 -12.41
C GLN A 45 -11.85 12.86 -11.90
N ARG A 46 -11.27 13.36 -10.80
CA ARG A 46 -11.73 14.58 -10.15
C ARG A 46 -11.10 15.82 -10.77
N PRO A 47 -11.91 16.73 -11.38
CA PRO A 47 -11.38 17.94 -12.01
C PRO A 47 -10.80 18.94 -11.00
N ASP A 48 -11.34 19.00 -9.77
CA ASP A 48 -10.82 19.83 -8.68
C ASP A 48 -9.37 19.44 -8.33
N LYS A 49 -9.08 18.12 -8.26
CA LYS A 49 -7.74 17.60 -8.00
C LYS A 49 -6.77 17.87 -9.15
N VAL A 50 -7.25 17.80 -10.38
CA VAL A 50 -6.46 18.14 -11.56
C VAL A 50 -6.09 19.63 -11.54
N ALA A 51 -7.07 20.50 -11.30
CA ALA A 51 -6.84 21.94 -11.24
C ALA A 51 -5.83 22.33 -10.15
N SER A 52 -5.99 21.81 -8.91
CA SER A 52 -5.05 22.07 -7.83
C SER A 52 -3.64 21.56 -8.15
N SER A 53 -3.52 20.38 -8.75
CA SER A 53 -2.23 19.81 -9.14
C SER A 53 -1.51 20.65 -10.21
N ILE A 54 -2.24 21.18 -11.18
CA ILE A 54 -1.69 22.10 -12.19
C ILE A 54 -1.22 23.40 -11.53
N MET A 55 -1.97 23.94 -10.58
CA MET A 55 -1.57 25.13 -9.82
C MET A 55 -0.32 24.90 -8.98
N GLU A 56 -0.12 23.68 -8.46
CA GLU A 56 1.11 23.25 -7.79
C GLU A 56 2.28 23.03 -8.75
N GLY A 57 2.03 23.14 -10.06
CA GLY A 57 3.04 23.01 -11.11
C GLY A 57 3.25 21.59 -11.62
N ARG A 58 2.34 20.68 -11.38
CA ARG A 58 2.34 19.36 -11.99
C ARG A 58 1.77 19.42 -13.41
N ILE A 59 2.03 18.38 -14.17
CA ILE A 59 1.58 18.24 -15.54
C ILE A 59 0.41 17.24 -15.55
N ALA A 60 -0.66 17.60 -16.22
CA ALA A 60 -1.80 16.74 -16.45
C ALA A 60 -1.77 16.24 -17.90
N VAL A 61 -1.84 14.93 -18.08
CA VAL A 61 -1.99 14.29 -19.40
C VAL A 61 -3.42 13.79 -19.51
N VAL A 62 -4.13 14.30 -20.50
CA VAL A 62 -5.52 13.92 -20.82
C VAL A 62 -5.48 13.07 -22.07
N LEU A 63 -6.12 11.92 -22.04
CA LEU A 63 -6.25 11.01 -23.17
C LEU A 63 -7.70 11.01 -23.64
N ASP A 64 -7.91 11.14 -24.94
CA ASP A 64 -9.23 10.93 -25.55
C ASP A 64 -9.76 9.53 -25.23
N ASN A 65 -11.04 9.41 -25.00
CA ASN A 65 -11.76 8.19 -24.64
C ASN A 65 -11.47 7.63 -23.23
N SER A 66 -10.68 8.31 -22.38
CA SER A 66 -10.50 7.92 -20.99
C SER A 66 -11.05 8.98 -20.03
N PRO A 67 -11.87 8.61 -19.03
CA PRO A 67 -12.35 9.54 -18.02
C PRO A 67 -11.28 9.91 -16.98
N MET A 68 -10.15 9.23 -17.02
CA MET A 68 -9.04 9.44 -16.10
C MET A 68 -8.06 10.47 -16.61
N VAL A 69 -7.50 11.28 -15.73
CA VAL A 69 -6.38 12.19 -16.02
C VAL A 69 -5.14 11.68 -15.32
N LEU A 70 -4.03 11.62 -16.05
CA LEU A 70 -2.74 11.22 -15.52
C LEU A 70 -2.00 12.46 -15.03
N LEU A 71 -1.62 12.48 -13.76
CA LEU A 71 -0.88 13.56 -13.10
C LEU A 71 0.56 13.13 -12.83
N LEU A 72 1.51 13.99 -13.20
CA LEU A 72 2.95 13.77 -13.04
C LEU A 72 3.70 15.12 -12.93
N PRO A 73 4.89 15.14 -12.33
CA PRO A 73 5.48 14.13 -11.47
C PRO A 73 4.75 14.00 -10.15
N VAL A 74 4.89 12.86 -9.48
CA VAL A 74 4.22 12.60 -8.20
C VAL A 74 5.26 12.24 -7.14
N THR A 75 5.02 12.72 -5.92
CA THR A 75 5.82 12.41 -4.74
C THR A 75 5.06 11.51 -3.78
N PHE A 76 5.77 10.80 -2.92
CA PHE A 76 5.21 9.88 -1.92
C PHE A 76 4.07 10.49 -1.10
N ASN A 77 4.22 11.75 -0.66
CA ASN A 77 3.24 12.44 0.19
C ASN A 77 1.87 12.62 -0.48
N VAL A 78 1.83 12.73 -1.80
CA VAL A 78 0.58 12.98 -2.55
C VAL A 78 -0.40 11.82 -2.42
N PHE A 79 0.09 10.60 -2.26
CA PHE A 79 -0.74 9.42 -2.13
C PHE A 79 -1.47 9.31 -0.78
N PHE A 80 -1.00 10.05 0.24
CA PHE A 80 -1.67 10.16 1.54
C PHE A 80 -2.71 11.28 1.61
N GLN A 81 -2.75 12.14 0.59
CA GLN A 81 -3.68 13.25 0.54
C GLN A 81 -4.95 12.86 -0.21
N ALA A 82 -6.08 12.97 0.47
CA ALA A 82 -7.38 12.91 -0.18
C ALA A 82 -7.82 14.33 -0.59
N SER A 83 -8.63 14.43 -1.66
CA SER A 83 -9.15 15.74 -2.08
C SER A 83 -10.01 16.40 -0.99
N ASP A 84 -10.69 15.60 -0.19
CA ASP A 84 -11.57 16.07 0.89
C ASP A 84 -10.79 16.73 2.04
N ASP A 85 -9.47 16.48 2.14
CA ASP A 85 -8.60 17.14 3.12
C ASP A 85 -8.56 18.67 2.94
N TYR A 86 -8.78 19.17 1.72
CA TYR A 86 -8.74 20.60 1.41
C TYR A 86 -10.06 21.33 1.75
N TYR A 87 -11.14 20.57 2.01
CA TYR A 87 -12.46 21.11 2.32
C TYR A 87 -12.78 21.06 3.81
N ASN A 88 -11.95 20.36 4.60
CA ASN A 88 -12.10 20.22 6.04
C ASN A 88 -11.26 21.23 6.82
N ARG A 89 -11.57 21.38 8.12
CA ARG A 89 -10.77 22.21 9.04
C ARG A 89 -9.38 21.61 9.18
N TRP A 90 -8.37 22.45 9.30
CA TRP A 90 -6.95 22.05 9.32
C TRP A 90 -6.60 21.08 10.46
N GLU A 91 -7.25 21.21 11.65
CA GLU A 91 -7.00 20.34 12.81
C GLU A 91 -7.43 18.89 12.48
N ILE A 92 -8.63 18.73 11.89
CA ILE A 92 -9.19 17.43 11.52
C ILE A 92 -8.32 16.80 10.40
N THR A 93 -7.99 17.61 9.40
CA THR A 93 -7.15 17.18 8.29
C THR A 93 -5.77 16.69 8.75
N THR A 94 -5.14 17.42 9.68
CA THR A 94 -3.84 17.04 10.24
C THR A 94 -3.93 15.71 10.98
N PHE A 95 -4.95 15.55 11.83
CA PHE A 95 -5.17 14.30 12.56
C PHE A 95 -5.36 13.11 11.60
N VAL A 96 -6.23 13.25 10.61
CA VAL A 96 -6.51 12.19 9.63
C VAL A 96 -5.26 11.85 8.79
N ARG A 97 -4.45 12.83 8.41
CA ARG A 97 -3.18 12.59 7.70
C ARG A 97 -2.19 11.81 8.55
N ILE A 98 -2.01 12.17 9.83
CA ILE A 98 -1.17 11.41 10.76
C ILE A 98 -1.68 9.98 10.88
N LEU A 99 -3.00 9.79 11.02
CA LEU A 99 -3.61 8.46 11.09
C LEU A 99 -3.30 7.63 9.84
N ARG A 100 -3.33 8.22 8.63
CA ARG A 100 -2.97 7.53 7.39
C ARG A 100 -1.50 7.10 7.34
N TYR A 101 -0.56 7.92 7.85
CA TYR A 101 0.85 7.52 7.94
C TYR A 101 1.05 6.37 8.93
N VAL A 102 0.39 6.42 10.09
CA VAL A 102 0.39 5.31 11.05
C VAL A 102 -0.21 4.05 10.43
N ALA A 103 -1.34 4.18 9.72
CA ALA A 103 -1.97 3.08 9.00
C ALA A 103 -1.04 2.46 7.94
N ALA A 104 -0.25 3.28 7.22
CA ALA A 104 0.72 2.78 6.26
C ALA A 104 1.81 1.91 6.90
N ILE A 105 2.32 2.33 8.05
CA ILE A 105 3.31 1.55 8.81
C ILE A 105 2.69 0.25 9.31
N ILE A 106 1.47 0.28 9.84
CA ILE A 106 0.73 -0.89 10.31
C ILE A 106 0.46 -1.84 9.15
N SER A 107 -0.01 -1.33 8.00
CA SER A 107 -0.40 -2.17 6.85
C SER A 107 0.78 -2.97 6.27
N ILE A 108 1.98 -2.44 6.31
CA ILE A 108 3.19 -3.13 5.84
C ILE A 108 3.81 -3.97 6.94
N GLY A 109 3.90 -3.42 8.16
CA GLY A 109 4.77 -3.91 9.21
C GLY A 109 4.12 -4.90 10.17
N LEU A 110 2.83 -4.72 10.50
CA LEU A 110 2.22 -5.45 11.61
C LEU A 110 2.27 -6.97 11.46
N PRO A 111 1.95 -7.59 10.31
CA PRO A 111 2.02 -9.04 10.16
C PRO A 111 3.44 -9.58 10.28
N GLY A 112 4.42 -8.91 9.63
CA GLY A 112 5.83 -9.29 9.75
C GLY A 112 6.36 -9.14 11.17
N PHE A 113 6.01 -8.06 11.86
CA PHE A 113 6.37 -7.83 13.25
C PHE A 113 5.81 -8.90 14.18
N TYR A 114 4.54 -9.29 13.96
CA TYR A 114 3.93 -10.37 14.73
C TYR A 114 4.66 -11.71 14.50
N VAL A 115 4.98 -12.05 13.24
CA VAL A 115 5.77 -13.26 12.92
C VAL A 115 7.14 -13.23 13.58
N ALA A 116 7.80 -12.07 13.56
CA ALA A 116 9.14 -11.90 14.16
C ALA A 116 9.14 -12.08 15.67
N ILE A 117 8.15 -11.51 16.37
CA ILE A 117 8.05 -11.60 17.83
C ILE A 117 7.52 -12.99 18.24
N ALA A 118 6.37 -13.39 17.74
CA ALA A 118 5.72 -14.62 18.19
C ALA A 118 6.47 -15.88 17.76
N GLY A 119 7.25 -15.82 16.65
CA GLY A 119 8.01 -16.94 16.13
C GLY A 119 9.43 -17.06 16.66
N PHE A 120 10.11 -15.92 16.89
CA PHE A 120 11.56 -15.91 17.19
C PHE A 120 11.92 -15.25 18.53
N HIS A 121 11.14 -14.28 18.98
CA HIS A 121 11.49 -13.47 20.17
C HIS A 121 10.31 -13.30 21.13
N PRO A 122 9.69 -14.43 21.59
CA PRO A 122 8.57 -14.36 22.51
C PRO A 122 8.94 -13.74 23.86
N GLU A 123 10.23 -13.76 24.23
CA GLU A 123 10.77 -13.17 25.46
C GLU A 123 10.66 -11.64 25.52
N VAL A 124 10.46 -10.97 24.40
CA VAL A 124 10.25 -9.50 24.33
C VAL A 124 8.87 -9.10 24.87
N LEU A 125 7.93 -10.05 24.90
CA LEU A 125 6.57 -9.80 25.35
C LEU A 125 6.46 -9.81 26.88
N PRO A 126 5.65 -8.91 27.47
CA PRO A 126 5.30 -8.99 28.88
C PRO A 126 4.68 -10.37 29.20
N THR A 127 5.05 -10.96 30.34
CA THR A 127 4.63 -12.31 30.74
C THR A 127 3.12 -12.56 30.63
N PRO A 128 2.21 -11.64 31.05
CA PRO A 128 0.77 -11.88 30.90
C PRO A 128 0.33 -11.98 29.44
N PHE A 129 0.95 -11.18 28.55
CA PHE A 129 0.64 -11.23 27.12
C PHE A 129 1.21 -12.50 26.46
N LEU A 130 2.41 -12.91 26.86
CA LEU A 130 3.01 -14.18 26.40
C LEU A 130 2.14 -15.38 26.77
N LEU A 131 1.62 -15.43 28.00
CA LEU A 131 0.70 -16.51 28.42
C LEU A 131 -0.60 -16.50 27.60
N ALA A 132 -1.16 -15.32 27.35
CA ALA A 132 -2.35 -15.18 26.48
C ALA A 132 -2.05 -15.65 25.05
N LEU A 133 -0.87 -15.35 24.51
CA LEU A 133 -0.45 -15.78 23.17
C LEU A 133 -0.31 -17.31 23.11
N ILE A 134 0.32 -17.92 24.10
CA ILE A 134 0.45 -19.39 24.19
C ILE A 134 -0.93 -20.05 24.27
N SER A 135 -1.81 -19.55 25.16
CA SER A 135 -3.17 -20.06 25.31
C SER A 135 -4.02 -19.90 24.03
N ALA A 136 -3.89 -18.76 23.34
CA ALA A 136 -4.61 -18.53 22.08
C ALA A 136 -4.14 -19.44 20.93
N ARG A 137 -2.97 -20.03 21.03
CA ARG A 137 -2.39 -20.96 20.04
C ARG A 137 -2.53 -22.43 20.45
N GLU A 138 -3.13 -22.70 21.58
CA GLU A 138 -3.36 -24.06 22.04
C GLU A 138 -4.25 -24.82 21.02
N GLY A 139 -3.79 -25.96 20.56
CA GLY A 139 -4.48 -26.77 19.54
C GLY A 139 -4.21 -26.39 18.08
N VAL A 140 -3.49 -25.31 17.80
CA VAL A 140 -3.14 -24.92 16.41
C VAL A 140 -1.89 -25.70 15.96
N PRO A 141 -1.98 -26.51 14.87
CA PRO A 141 -0.88 -27.39 14.44
C PRO A 141 0.21 -26.66 13.62
N PHE A 142 -0.08 -25.43 13.15
CA PHE A 142 0.81 -24.71 12.24
C PHE A 142 1.78 -23.76 12.96
N PRO A 143 2.98 -23.54 12.42
CA PRO A 143 3.87 -22.47 12.88
C PRO A 143 3.27 -21.10 12.55
N VAL A 144 3.62 -20.06 13.34
CA VAL A 144 3.09 -18.68 13.22
C VAL A 144 3.09 -18.14 11.81
N ILE A 145 4.19 -18.40 11.06
CA ILE A 145 4.33 -17.91 9.68
C ILE A 145 3.24 -18.49 8.77
N VAL A 146 2.93 -19.77 8.90
CA VAL A 146 1.92 -20.44 8.07
C VAL A 146 0.54 -19.91 8.40
N GLU A 147 0.23 -19.71 9.69
CA GLU A 147 -1.04 -19.10 10.12
C GLU A 147 -1.22 -17.71 9.48
N VAL A 148 -0.20 -16.84 9.59
CA VAL A 148 -0.25 -15.48 9.05
C VAL A 148 -0.36 -15.50 7.54
N LEU A 149 0.45 -16.29 6.83
CA LEU A 149 0.39 -16.37 5.37
C LEU A 149 -0.96 -16.92 4.87
N LEU A 150 -1.52 -17.93 5.54
CA LEU A 150 -2.81 -18.51 5.20
C LEU A 150 -3.92 -17.45 5.31
N MET A 151 -3.95 -16.71 6.42
CA MET A 151 -4.94 -15.67 6.64
C MET A 151 -4.77 -14.46 5.71
N GLU A 152 -3.53 -14.00 5.50
CA GLU A 152 -3.24 -12.89 4.59
C GLU A 152 -3.61 -13.24 3.14
N LEU A 153 -3.29 -14.47 2.70
CA LEU A 153 -3.66 -14.96 1.37
C LEU A 153 -5.17 -15.09 1.22
N SER A 154 -5.86 -15.63 2.23
CA SER A 154 -7.31 -15.75 2.23
C SER A 154 -7.98 -14.38 2.15
N PHE A 155 -7.48 -13.40 2.88
CA PHE A 155 -7.98 -12.03 2.84
C PHE A 155 -7.71 -11.38 1.46
N GLU A 156 -6.56 -11.62 0.84
CA GLU A 156 -6.24 -11.10 -0.48
C GLU A 156 -7.16 -11.71 -1.57
N LEU A 157 -7.48 -13.01 -1.46
CA LEU A 157 -8.45 -13.67 -2.34
C LEU A 157 -9.86 -13.11 -2.17
N LEU A 158 -10.30 -12.86 -0.94
CA LEU A 158 -11.59 -12.21 -0.66
C LEU A 158 -11.68 -10.82 -1.26
N ARG A 159 -10.61 -10.04 -1.14
CA ARG A 159 -10.52 -8.71 -1.72
C ARG A 159 -10.57 -8.75 -3.25
N GLU A 160 -9.79 -9.63 -3.88
CA GLU A 160 -9.77 -9.79 -5.33
C GLU A 160 -11.16 -10.21 -5.86
N ALA A 161 -11.83 -11.12 -5.16
CA ALA A 161 -13.20 -11.49 -5.49
C ALA A 161 -14.17 -10.32 -5.33
N GLY A 162 -14.01 -9.52 -4.25
CA GLY A 162 -14.85 -8.35 -3.97
C GLY A 162 -14.77 -7.25 -5.03
N ILE A 163 -13.59 -7.01 -5.60
CA ILE A 163 -13.39 -6.01 -6.68
C ILE A 163 -14.12 -6.43 -7.97
N ARG A 164 -14.24 -7.72 -8.23
CA ARG A 164 -14.88 -8.26 -9.44
C ARG A 164 -16.40 -8.35 -9.37
N LEU A 165 -16.97 -8.23 -8.18
CA LEU A 165 -18.42 -8.29 -8.00
C LEU A 165 -19.07 -6.93 -8.28
N PRO A 166 -20.17 -6.87 -9.05
CA PRO A 166 -20.82 -5.61 -9.38
C PRO A 166 -21.55 -5.01 -8.17
N GLY A 167 -21.42 -3.70 -8.01
CA GLY A 167 -22.19 -2.89 -7.06
C GLY A 167 -21.90 -3.17 -5.59
N GLN A 168 -22.93 -3.09 -4.76
CA GLN A 168 -22.84 -3.21 -3.29
C GLN A 168 -22.50 -4.63 -2.81
N LEU A 169 -22.64 -5.64 -3.67
CA LEU A 169 -22.37 -7.05 -3.32
C LEU A 169 -20.89 -7.29 -2.97
N GLY A 170 -19.96 -6.59 -3.61
CA GLY A 170 -18.52 -6.72 -3.33
C GLY A 170 -18.17 -6.37 -1.89
N GLY A 171 -18.70 -5.25 -1.37
CA GLY A 171 -18.51 -4.84 0.02
C GLY A 171 -19.09 -5.82 1.03
N THR A 172 -20.32 -6.27 0.78
CA THR A 172 -21.01 -7.25 1.64
C THR A 172 -20.26 -8.58 1.68
N MET A 173 -19.83 -9.10 0.52
CA MET A 173 -19.04 -10.33 0.44
C MET A 173 -17.69 -10.21 1.16
N GLY A 174 -17.03 -9.06 1.09
CA GLY A 174 -15.79 -8.83 1.82
C GLY A 174 -15.97 -8.90 3.34
N VAL A 175 -17.05 -8.30 3.88
CA VAL A 175 -17.34 -8.32 5.32
C VAL A 175 -17.79 -9.70 5.78
N VAL A 176 -18.80 -10.28 5.10
CA VAL A 176 -19.37 -11.59 5.47
C VAL A 176 -18.34 -12.71 5.26
N GLY A 177 -17.63 -12.71 4.13
CA GLY A 177 -16.58 -13.67 3.83
C GLY A 177 -15.42 -13.58 4.83
N GLY A 178 -14.96 -12.37 5.17
CA GLY A 178 -13.93 -12.17 6.18
C GLY A 178 -14.31 -12.66 7.56
N LEU A 179 -15.55 -12.39 7.99
CA LEU A 179 -16.07 -12.86 9.28
C LEU A 179 -16.22 -14.38 9.31
N ILE A 180 -16.86 -14.97 8.28
CA ILE A 180 -17.10 -16.41 8.23
C ILE A 180 -15.77 -17.18 8.11
N VAL A 181 -14.87 -16.77 7.23
CA VAL A 181 -13.58 -17.44 7.05
C VAL A 181 -12.73 -17.30 8.30
N GLY A 182 -12.68 -16.12 8.91
CA GLY A 182 -11.93 -15.87 10.13
C GLY A 182 -12.45 -16.73 11.29
N GLN A 183 -13.77 -16.74 11.53
CA GLN A 183 -14.39 -17.53 12.60
C GLN A 183 -14.20 -19.03 12.36
N ALA A 184 -14.48 -19.51 11.15
CA ALA A 184 -14.33 -20.93 10.82
C ALA A 184 -12.88 -21.41 10.95
N ALA A 185 -11.91 -20.57 10.59
CA ALA A 185 -10.49 -20.90 10.72
C ALA A 185 -10.05 -21.02 12.19
N VAL A 186 -10.61 -20.18 13.08
CA VAL A 186 -10.38 -20.25 14.53
C VAL A 186 -11.08 -21.48 15.13
N ASP A 187 -12.35 -21.71 14.81
CA ASP A 187 -13.13 -22.84 15.33
C ASP A 187 -12.55 -24.20 14.90
N ALA A 188 -11.94 -24.25 13.71
CA ALA A 188 -11.23 -25.41 13.20
C ALA A 188 -9.79 -25.55 13.74
N HIS A 189 -9.36 -24.65 14.64
CA HIS A 189 -7.98 -24.59 15.15
C HIS A 189 -6.90 -24.51 14.05
N LEU A 190 -7.24 -23.94 12.88
CA LEU A 190 -6.27 -23.74 11.80
C LEU A 190 -5.39 -22.51 12.04
N VAL A 191 -5.94 -21.49 12.71
CA VAL A 191 -5.25 -20.24 13.07
C VAL A 191 -5.64 -19.78 14.47
N SER A 192 -4.74 -19.06 15.12
CA SER A 192 -5.02 -18.46 16.42
C SER A 192 -5.87 -17.20 16.28
N THR A 193 -6.66 -16.89 17.31
CA THR A 193 -7.49 -15.67 17.38
C THR A 193 -6.64 -14.39 17.22
N ILE A 194 -5.41 -14.39 17.73
CA ILE A 194 -4.50 -13.24 17.64
C ILE A 194 -4.09 -12.98 16.18
N VAL A 195 -3.83 -14.02 15.39
CA VAL A 195 -3.53 -13.87 13.95
C VAL A 195 -4.70 -13.22 13.21
N VAL A 196 -5.93 -13.62 13.50
CA VAL A 196 -7.12 -13.02 12.90
C VAL A 196 -7.20 -11.52 13.21
N ILE A 197 -6.93 -11.13 14.47
CA ILE A 197 -6.90 -9.71 14.88
C ILE A 197 -5.79 -8.95 14.14
N VAL A 198 -4.59 -9.51 14.04
CA VAL A 198 -3.45 -8.90 13.33
C VAL A 198 -3.78 -8.65 11.87
N VAL A 199 -4.32 -9.66 11.18
CA VAL A 199 -4.71 -9.57 9.77
C VAL A 199 -5.86 -8.57 9.58
N ALA A 200 -6.87 -8.58 10.45
CA ALA A 200 -7.98 -7.63 10.40
C ALA A 200 -7.50 -6.17 10.57
N LEU A 201 -6.62 -5.89 11.54
CA LEU A 201 -6.03 -4.56 11.74
C LEU A 201 -5.20 -4.13 10.53
N THR A 202 -4.44 -5.04 9.94
CA THR A 202 -3.65 -4.79 8.72
C THR A 202 -4.56 -4.42 7.55
N ALA A 203 -5.68 -5.12 7.40
CA ALA A 203 -6.67 -4.85 6.36
C ALA A 203 -7.32 -3.48 6.54
N ILE A 204 -7.78 -3.14 7.74
CA ILE A 204 -8.37 -1.83 8.06
C ILE A 204 -7.35 -0.71 7.79
N ALA A 205 -6.10 -0.91 8.21
CA ALA A 205 -5.03 0.03 7.96
C ALA A 205 -4.80 0.25 6.46
N THR A 206 -4.82 -0.80 5.65
CA THR A 206 -4.69 -0.71 4.19
C THR A 206 -5.82 0.11 3.57
N PHE A 207 -7.07 -0.07 4.01
CA PHE A 207 -8.23 0.69 3.52
C PHE A 207 -8.22 2.17 3.93
N SER A 208 -7.46 2.55 4.95
CA SER A 208 -7.33 3.95 5.38
C SER A 208 -6.53 4.81 4.39
N ILE A 209 -5.81 4.20 3.45
CA ILE A 209 -5.00 4.90 2.45
C ILE A 209 -5.86 5.16 1.21
N PRO A 210 -5.98 6.43 0.74
CA PRO A 210 -6.97 6.80 -0.27
C PRO A 210 -6.62 6.37 -1.71
N ASN A 211 -5.39 5.93 -1.99
CA ASN A 211 -4.95 5.58 -3.34
C ASN A 211 -4.74 4.08 -3.51
N GLU A 212 -5.53 3.44 -4.38
CA GLU A 212 -5.50 1.98 -4.59
C GLU A 212 -4.21 1.47 -5.23
N LEU A 213 -3.64 2.21 -6.19
CA LEU A 213 -2.37 1.81 -6.82
C LEU A 213 -1.24 1.79 -5.81
N PHE A 214 -1.25 2.78 -4.92
CA PHE A 214 -0.25 2.89 -3.86
C PHE A 214 -0.43 1.78 -2.80
N THR A 215 -1.66 1.45 -2.42
CA THR A 215 -1.93 0.34 -1.50
C THR A 215 -1.56 -1.02 -2.09
N SER A 216 -1.62 -1.17 -3.41
CA SER A 216 -1.18 -2.39 -4.10
C SER A 216 0.32 -2.62 -3.97
N ALA A 217 1.13 -1.54 -4.02
CA ALA A 217 2.57 -1.62 -3.71
C ALA A 217 2.81 -2.07 -2.26
N PHE A 218 2.03 -1.54 -1.30
CA PHE A 218 2.15 -1.91 0.11
C PHE A 218 1.84 -3.38 0.36
N ARG A 219 0.84 -3.95 -0.33
CA ARG A 219 0.54 -5.39 -0.25
C ARG A 219 1.74 -6.25 -0.66
N LEU A 220 2.39 -5.89 -1.76
CA LEU A 220 3.58 -6.61 -2.20
C LEU A 220 4.72 -6.49 -1.18
N MET A 221 4.96 -5.29 -0.65
CA MET A 221 5.98 -5.05 0.36
C MET A 221 5.68 -5.78 1.68
N LYS A 222 4.40 -5.89 2.07
CA LYS A 222 3.96 -6.67 3.23
C LYS A 222 4.39 -8.14 3.13
N PHE A 223 4.08 -8.81 2.03
CA PHE A 223 4.49 -10.20 1.83
C PHE A 223 6.02 -10.36 1.83
N PHE A 224 6.73 -9.45 1.18
CA PHE A 224 8.19 -9.42 1.22
C PHE A 224 8.71 -9.33 2.67
N LEU A 225 8.13 -8.44 3.49
CA LEU A 225 8.52 -8.27 4.87
C LEU A 225 8.19 -9.50 5.73
N ILE A 226 7.02 -10.12 5.56
CA ILE A 226 6.63 -11.36 6.25
C ILE A 226 7.66 -12.46 5.98
N ILE A 227 8.08 -12.63 4.73
CA ILE A 227 9.07 -13.64 4.34
C ILE A 227 10.42 -13.35 5.01
N LEU A 228 10.90 -12.10 4.99
CA LEU A 228 12.14 -11.74 5.67
C LEU A 228 12.08 -12.00 7.18
N CYS A 229 10.96 -11.65 7.81
CA CYS A 229 10.75 -11.92 9.23
C CYS A 229 10.70 -13.41 9.55
N ALA A 230 10.21 -14.23 8.64
CA ALA A 230 10.18 -15.68 8.79
C ALA A 230 11.57 -16.33 8.84
N PHE A 231 12.55 -15.75 8.15
CA PHE A 231 13.92 -16.27 8.13
C PHE A 231 14.82 -15.67 9.22
N TRP A 232 14.65 -14.38 9.51
CA TRP A 232 15.57 -13.62 10.37
C TRP A 232 14.91 -12.93 11.57
N GLY A 233 13.64 -13.20 11.84
CA GLY A 233 12.92 -12.61 12.97
C GLY A 233 12.94 -11.07 12.97
N LEU A 234 13.20 -10.45 14.12
CA LEU A 234 13.27 -8.98 14.25
C LEU A 234 14.40 -8.38 13.41
N TYR A 235 15.50 -9.06 13.20
CA TYR A 235 16.56 -8.58 12.32
C TYR A 235 16.05 -8.45 10.88
N GLY A 236 15.30 -9.46 10.40
CA GLY A 236 14.63 -9.40 9.09
C GLY A 236 13.62 -8.26 8.98
N PHE A 237 12.91 -7.96 10.05
CA PHE A 237 11.98 -6.83 10.12
C PHE A 237 12.69 -5.49 9.88
N PHE A 238 13.75 -5.20 10.63
CA PHE A 238 14.48 -3.95 10.49
C PHE A 238 15.20 -3.85 9.14
N LEU A 239 15.83 -4.95 8.66
CA LEU A 239 16.45 -4.97 7.34
C LEU A 239 15.42 -4.76 6.21
N GLY A 240 14.26 -5.39 6.31
CA GLY A 240 13.20 -5.23 5.33
C GLY A 240 12.67 -3.80 5.26
N PHE A 241 12.41 -3.18 6.41
CA PHE A 241 12.03 -1.77 6.46
C PHE A 241 13.13 -0.85 5.93
N LEU A 242 14.38 -1.10 6.30
CA LEU A 242 15.51 -0.33 5.79
C LEU A 242 15.62 -0.43 4.26
N ALA A 243 15.45 -1.63 3.70
CA ALA A 243 15.47 -1.85 2.25
C ALA A 243 14.33 -1.08 1.55
N ILE A 244 13.11 -1.09 2.12
CA ILE A 244 11.97 -0.34 1.59
C ILE A 244 12.26 1.17 1.63
N PHE A 245 12.79 1.71 2.73
CA PHE A 245 13.13 3.12 2.85
C PHE A 245 14.24 3.52 1.87
N ILE A 246 15.32 2.73 1.76
CA ILE A 246 16.40 3.00 0.80
C ILE A 246 15.83 3.05 -0.62
N HIS A 247 14.95 2.10 -0.97
CA HIS A 247 14.31 2.08 -2.28
C HIS A 247 13.47 3.35 -2.53
N LEU A 248 12.65 3.78 -1.56
CA LEU A 248 11.84 4.99 -1.66
C LEU A 248 12.68 6.27 -1.79
N PHE A 249 13.80 6.36 -1.06
CA PHE A 249 14.69 7.53 -1.12
C PHE A 249 15.55 7.56 -2.39
N TYR A 250 15.83 6.39 -2.98
CA TYR A 250 16.57 6.29 -4.23
C TYR A 250 15.69 6.60 -5.45
N LEU A 251 14.38 6.45 -5.31
CA LEU A 251 13.44 6.61 -6.40
C LEU A 251 13.30 8.07 -6.82
N GLU A 252 13.46 8.33 -8.12
CA GLU A 252 13.31 9.66 -8.72
C GLU A 252 12.25 9.62 -9.82
N ASN A 253 11.46 10.70 -9.92
CA ASN A 253 10.46 10.89 -10.97
C ASN A 253 10.75 12.20 -11.72
N TYR A 254 11.24 12.11 -12.95
CA TYR A 254 11.64 13.24 -13.81
C TYR A 254 12.69 14.20 -13.19
N GLY A 255 13.54 13.70 -12.28
CA GLY A 255 14.55 14.48 -11.56
C GLY A 255 14.06 15.09 -10.26
N ILE A 256 12.81 14.77 -9.84
CA ILE A 256 12.28 15.10 -8.51
C ILE A 256 12.39 13.84 -7.64
N PRO A 257 13.03 13.91 -6.45
CA PRO A 257 13.07 12.79 -5.52
C PRO A 257 11.66 12.37 -5.11
N TYR A 258 11.36 11.09 -5.15
CA TYR A 258 10.02 10.57 -4.81
C TYR A 258 9.62 10.88 -3.36
N ALA A 259 10.60 10.91 -2.44
CA ALA A 259 10.43 11.26 -1.04
C ALA A 259 10.44 12.77 -0.74
N HIS A 260 10.36 13.64 -1.75
CA HIS A 260 10.24 15.09 -1.53
C HIS A 260 8.94 15.42 -0.74
N PRO A 261 8.96 16.35 0.26
CA PRO A 261 10.03 17.28 0.66
C PRO A 261 11.01 16.74 1.70
N MET A 262 10.96 15.45 2.07
CA MET A 262 11.88 14.88 3.08
C MET A 262 13.34 14.82 2.59
N VAL A 263 13.53 14.79 1.29
CA VAL A 263 14.86 14.82 0.64
C VAL A 263 14.90 16.03 -0.29
N GLU A 264 15.91 16.87 -0.14
CA GLU A 264 16.15 18.00 -1.06
C GLU A 264 16.48 17.47 -2.46
N GLU A 265 16.10 18.25 -3.49
CA GLU A 265 16.52 17.99 -4.85
C GLU A 265 18.06 17.86 -4.88
N ARG A 266 18.58 16.72 -5.33
CA ARG A 266 20.02 16.57 -5.56
C ARG A 266 20.45 17.69 -6.51
N GLY A 267 21.21 18.63 -5.97
CA GLY A 267 21.52 19.90 -6.53
C GLY A 267 21.89 19.88 -8.01
N ARG A 268 21.37 20.88 -8.70
CA ARG A 268 21.86 21.30 -10.00
C ARG A 268 23.23 21.95 -9.86
#